data_a78025674266d2f4cdee8a72842ba01d
#
_entry.id   a78025674266d2f4cdee8a72842ba01d
#
_cell.length_a   1.000
_cell.length_b   1.000
_cell.length_c   1.000
_cell.angle_alpha   90.00
_cell.angle_beta   90.00
_cell.angle_gamma   90.00
#
_symmetry.space_group_name_H-M   'P 1'
#
loop_
_entity.id
_entity.type
_entity.pdbx_description
1 polymer ?
#
loop_
_entity_poly.entity_id
_entity_poly.type
_entity_poly.pdbx_seq_one_letter_code
_entity_poly.pdbx_strand_id
1 'polypeptide(L)'
;MKRLWLILPLLFVITCEVKDEILSCDIKATLRDYAGLDGCGFVLELENGEVLEMGVFDEEPDFQFNDGMEVSISYEEMQGMASICMVGPIVRIMCMEII
;
A
#
# COMPACT_ATOMS: atom_id res chain seq x y z
N MET A 1 -30.82 48.99 -6.35
CA MET A 1 -30.41 48.50 -6.32
C MET A 1 -29.88 47.54 -6.34
N LYS A 2 -29.62 47.55 -6.37
CA LYS A 2 -29.01 46.79 -6.34
C LYS A 2 -28.43 45.79 -6.27
N ARG A 3 -28.12 45.68 -6.12
CA ARG A 3 -27.53 44.92 -5.97
C ARG A 3 -26.92 43.95 -5.91
N LEU A 4 -26.68 43.99 -5.81
CA LEU A 4 -26.02 43.25 -5.65
C LEU A 4 -25.53 42.29 -5.74
N TRP A 5 -25.43 42.31 -5.70
CA TRP A 5 -24.90 41.61 -5.59
C TRP A 5 -24.39 40.70 -5.53
N LEU A 6 -24.13 40.77 -5.46
CA LEU A 6 -23.58 40.10 -5.32
C LEU A 6 -23.14 39.09 -5.34
N ILE A 7 -22.92 39.02 -5.25
CA ILE A 7 -22.51 38.23 -5.21
C ILE A 7 -21.93 37.25 -5.18
N LEU A 8 -21.59 37.15 -5.03
CA LEU A 8 -21.01 36.33 -4.93
C LEU A 8 -20.45 35.32 -4.94
N PRO A 9 -20.08 35.04 -4.75
CA PRO A 9 -19.50 34.21 -4.70
C PRO A 9 -18.99 33.27 -4.70
N LEU A 10 -18.65 33.17 -4.62
CA LEU A 10 -18.08 32.37 -4.60
C LEU A 10 -17.56 31.44 -4.42
N LEU A 11 -17.21 31.25 -4.27
CA LEU A 11 -16.66 30.52 -4.04
C LEU A 11 -16.21 29.52 -4.01
N PHE A 12 -15.71 29.22 -3.91
CA PHE A 12 -15.19 28.40 -3.85
C PHE A 12 -14.66 27.53 -3.74
N VAL A 13 -14.16 27.26 -3.66
CA VAL A 13 -13.64 26.57 -3.51
C VAL A 13 -13.15 25.58 -3.58
N ILE A 14 -12.56 25.10 -3.49
CA ILE A 14 -12.09 24.24 -3.47
C ILE A 14 -11.39 23.45 -3.31
N THR A 15 -10.87 23.09 -3.08
CA THR A 15 -10.19 22.39 -2.80
C THR A 15 -9.67 21.43 -2.92
N CYS A 16 -9.13 21.02 -2.90
CA CYS A 16 -8.64 20.12 -2.94
C CYS A 16 -7.99 19.38 -2.56
N GLU A 17 -7.69 18.94 -2.33
CA GLU A 17 -7.09 18.28 -1.88
C GLU A 17 -6.46 17.30 -2.19
N VAL A 18 -6.14 17.01 -2.11
CA VAL A 18 -5.66 16.16 -2.33
C VAL A 18 -4.76 15.52 -2.18
N LYS A 19 -4.17 15.21 -2.04
CA LYS A 19 -3.25 14.74 -1.89
C LYS A 19 -2.95 13.68 -1.25
N ASP A 20 -2.81 13.28 -0.67
CA ASP A 20 -2.57 12.32 0.16
C ASP A 20 -3.09 11.11 -0.21
N GLU A 21 -3.68 11.03 -1.11
CA GLU A 21 -4.22 9.86 -1.54
C GLU A 21 -3.22 8.88 -1.89
N ILE A 22 -2.03 9.22 -1.97
CA ILE A 22 -1.07 8.23 -2.23
C ILE A 22 -0.99 7.20 -1.19
N LEU A 23 -1.59 7.41 -0.05
CA LEU A 23 -1.55 6.43 0.99
C LEU A 23 -2.81 5.62 1.08
N SER A 24 -3.51 5.46 -0.02
CA SER A 24 -4.72 4.66 0.03
C SER A 24 -4.35 3.21 0.13
N CYS A 25 -4.35 2.64 1.22
CA CYS A 25 -4.03 1.27 1.51
C CYS A 25 -5.15 0.36 1.03
N ASP A 26 -5.30 0.21 -0.27
CA ASP A 26 -6.49 -0.44 -0.81
C ASP A 26 -6.24 -1.63 -1.73
N ILE A 27 -5.01 -2.11 -1.82
CA ILE A 27 -4.72 -3.30 -2.60
C ILE A 27 -4.77 -4.50 -1.67
N LYS A 28 -5.63 -5.45 -1.99
CA LYS A 28 -5.76 -6.63 -1.14
C LYS A 28 -4.67 -7.63 -1.40
N ALA A 29 -4.15 -8.20 -0.33
CA ALA A 29 -3.10 -9.20 -0.42
C ALA A 29 -3.25 -10.18 0.73
N THR A 30 -2.67 -11.36 0.58
CA THR A 30 -2.67 -12.38 1.61
C THR A 30 -1.24 -12.66 2.01
N LEU A 31 -0.97 -12.66 3.30
CA LEU A 31 0.34 -13.01 3.79
C LEU A 31 0.52 -14.52 3.68
N ARG A 32 1.65 -14.94 3.13
CA ARG A 32 1.98 -16.35 3.02
C ARG A 32 3.32 -16.60 3.68
N ASP A 33 3.39 -17.65 4.43
CA ASP A 33 4.60 -18.00 5.14
C ASP A 33 5.44 -18.96 4.28
N TYR A 34 6.53 -18.44 3.76
CA TYR A 34 7.45 -19.22 2.95
C TYR A 34 8.72 -19.56 3.73
N ALA A 35 8.62 -19.57 5.04
CA ALA A 35 9.79 -19.77 5.88
C ALA A 35 10.49 -21.10 5.62
N GLY A 36 9.79 -22.06 5.06
CA GLY A 36 10.42 -23.33 4.71
C GLY A 36 11.31 -23.28 3.49
N LEU A 37 11.30 -22.17 2.76
CA LEU A 37 12.14 -21.98 1.59
C LEU A 37 13.37 -21.19 2.00
N ASP A 38 14.48 -21.44 1.33
CA ASP A 38 15.75 -20.80 1.68
C ASP A 38 15.63 -19.29 1.66
N GLY A 39 15.85 -18.65 2.78
CA GLY A 39 15.91 -17.22 2.86
C GLY A 39 14.57 -16.50 2.79
N CYS A 40 13.49 -17.23 2.62
CA CYS A 40 12.17 -16.61 2.57
C CYS A 40 11.59 -16.50 3.95
N GLY A 41 10.68 -15.58 4.10
CA GLY A 41 9.85 -15.46 5.29
C GLY A 41 8.45 -15.23 4.78
N PHE A 42 7.80 -14.21 5.29
CA PHE A 42 6.48 -13.89 4.78
C PHE A 42 6.58 -13.14 3.47
N VAL A 43 5.67 -13.47 2.56
CA VAL A 43 5.53 -12.75 1.28
C VAL A 43 4.07 -12.37 1.14
N LEU A 44 3.78 -11.57 0.13
CA LEU A 44 2.42 -11.11 -0.14
C LEU A 44 1.93 -11.73 -1.44
N GLU A 45 0.76 -12.32 -1.40
CA GLU A 45 0.13 -12.87 -2.59
C GLU A 45 -1.05 -11.98 -2.94
N LEU A 46 -1.03 -11.40 -4.13
CA LEU A 46 -2.11 -10.53 -4.58
C LEU A 46 -3.27 -11.36 -5.12
N GLU A 47 -4.40 -10.73 -5.30
CA GLU A 47 -5.60 -11.43 -5.77
C GLU A 47 -5.41 -12.03 -7.15
N ASN A 48 -4.55 -11.45 -7.97
CA ASN A 48 -4.32 -11.99 -9.31
C ASN A 48 -3.28 -13.11 -9.32
N GLY A 49 -2.81 -13.54 -8.15
CA GLY A 49 -1.83 -14.61 -8.07
C GLY A 49 -0.39 -14.16 -8.06
N GLU A 50 -0.16 -12.89 -8.27
CA GLU A 50 1.20 -12.33 -8.25
C GLU A 50 1.72 -12.33 -6.82
N VAL A 51 3.02 -12.62 -6.66
CA VAL A 51 3.64 -12.67 -5.33
C VAL A 51 4.67 -11.57 -5.24
N LEU A 52 4.67 -10.87 -4.11
CA LEU A 52 5.59 -9.78 -3.85
C LEU A 52 6.49 -10.14 -2.69
N GLU A 53 7.77 -9.81 -2.82
CA GLU A 53 8.70 -9.98 -1.71
C GLU A 53 8.81 -8.65 -0.97
N MET A 54 8.55 -8.65 0.33
CA MET A 54 8.58 -7.42 1.11
C MET A 54 10.01 -7.04 1.43
N GLY A 55 10.44 -5.89 0.96
CA GLY A 55 11.81 -5.44 1.17
C GLY A 55 11.94 -4.45 2.29
N VAL A 56 11.19 -3.38 2.23
CA VAL A 56 11.29 -2.29 3.20
C VAL A 56 9.90 -1.84 3.56
N PHE A 57 9.72 -1.36 4.77
CA PHE A 57 8.47 -0.75 5.21
C PHE A 57 8.73 0.71 5.52
N ASP A 58 7.88 1.59 4.99
CA ASP A 58 7.92 2.99 5.39
C ASP A 58 7.55 3.12 6.85
N GLU A 59 6.59 2.28 7.26
CA GLU A 59 6.16 2.27 8.64
C GLU A 59 5.96 0.81 9.02
N GLU A 60 6.69 0.34 9.99
CA GLU A 60 6.62 -1.06 10.41
C GLU A 60 5.23 -1.39 10.89
N PRO A 61 4.67 -2.51 10.44
CA PRO A 61 3.37 -2.93 10.94
C PRO A 61 3.47 -3.24 12.43
N ASP A 62 2.41 -2.91 13.16
CA ASP A 62 2.42 -3.14 14.60
C ASP A 62 1.63 -4.40 14.96
N PHE A 63 1.52 -5.32 14.05
CA PHE A 63 0.84 -6.59 14.32
C PHE A 63 1.72 -7.74 13.85
N GLN A 64 1.42 -8.93 14.35
CA GLN A 64 2.19 -10.11 14.03
C GLN A 64 1.64 -10.77 12.78
N PHE A 65 2.54 -11.19 11.90
CA PHE A 65 2.13 -11.84 10.65
C PHE A 65 1.75 -13.28 10.91
N ASN A 66 0.71 -13.74 10.24
CA ASN A 66 0.30 -15.13 10.27
C ASN A 66 -0.03 -15.58 8.85
N ASP A 67 0.28 -16.80 8.53
CA ASP A 67 -0.01 -17.36 7.22
C ASP A 67 -1.51 -17.29 6.95
N GLY A 68 -1.88 -16.78 5.78
CA GLY A 68 -3.27 -16.67 5.40
C GLY A 68 -3.94 -15.39 5.84
N MET A 69 -3.23 -14.53 6.54
CA MET A 69 -3.80 -13.27 7.02
C MET A 69 -4.03 -12.33 5.85
N GLU A 70 -5.21 -11.73 5.80
CA GLU A 70 -5.53 -10.80 4.72
C GLU A 70 -5.27 -9.37 5.14
N VAL A 71 -4.62 -8.62 4.27
CA VAL A 71 -4.24 -7.25 4.54
C VAL A 71 -4.53 -6.39 3.33
N SER A 72 -4.62 -5.10 3.58
CA SER A 72 -4.71 -4.07 2.55
C SER A 72 -3.39 -3.36 2.52
N ILE A 73 -2.84 -3.14 1.35
CA ILE A 73 -1.52 -2.54 1.25
C ILE A 73 -1.46 -1.45 0.19
N SER A 74 -0.38 -0.71 0.24
CA SER A 74 0.05 0.17 -0.81
C SER A 74 1.54 -0.07 -0.96
N TYR A 75 2.03 -0.18 -2.19
CA TYR A 75 3.43 -0.58 -2.38
C TYR A 75 3.99 -0.01 -3.67
N GLU A 76 5.29 -0.10 -3.77
CA GLU A 76 6.01 0.36 -4.93
C GLU A 76 7.17 -0.59 -5.16
N GLU A 77 7.41 -0.99 -6.41
CA GLU A 77 8.51 -1.91 -6.70
C GLU A 77 9.84 -1.21 -6.52
N MET A 78 10.80 -1.93 -5.97
CA MET A 78 12.14 -1.42 -5.77
C MET A 78 13.06 -1.98 -6.84
N GLN A 79 13.91 -1.13 -7.37
CA GLN A 79 14.83 -1.52 -8.43
C GLN A 79 16.20 -1.79 -7.84
N GLY A 80 16.94 -2.69 -8.48
CA GLY A 80 18.32 -2.90 -8.08
C GLY A 80 18.55 -3.69 -6.83
N MET A 81 17.48 -4.27 -6.26
CA MET A 81 17.60 -5.08 -5.06
C MET A 81 17.78 -6.54 -5.43
N ALA A 82 18.62 -7.22 -4.68
CA ALA A 82 18.78 -8.65 -4.87
C ALA A 82 17.71 -9.39 -4.08
N SER A 83 17.03 -10.30 -4.74
CA SER A 83 15.98 -11.09 -4.11
C SER A 83 16.56 -12.37 -3.52
N ILE A 84 16.23 -12.66 -2.28
CA ILE A 84 16.65 -13.89 -1.65
C ILE A 84 15.67 -15.00 -2.00
N CYS A 85 14.41 -14.65 -1.98
CA CYS A 85 13.33 -15.61 -2.17
C CYS A 85 13.04 -15.89 -3.63
N MET A 86 13.18 -14.87 -4.47
CA MET A 86 13.01 -14.97 -5.91
C MET A 86 11.63 -15.43 -6.31
N VAL A 87 10.62 -15.06 -5.53
CA VAL A 87 9.23 -15.41 -5.86
C VAL A 87 8.54 -14.31 -6.61
N GLY A 88 9.10 -13.10 -6.61
CA GLY A 88 8.49 -11.97 -7.29
C GLY A 88 9.29 -10.72 -7.02
N PRO A 89 8.79 -9.58 -7.44
CA PRO A 89 9.54 -8.32 -7.25
C PRO A 89 9.62 -7.96 -5.78
N ILE A 90 10.71 -7.29 -5.43
CA ILE A 90 10.88 -6.75 -4.09
C ILE A 90 10.19 -5.40 -4.05
N VAL A 91 9.40 -5.17 -3.01
CA VAL A 91 8.62 -3.96 -2.94
C VAL A 91 8.87 -3.21 -1.64
N ARG A 92 8.64 -1.92 -1.69
CA ARG A 92 8.57 -1.05 -0.52
C ARG A 92 7.11 -0.95 -0.13
N ILE A 93 6.81 -1.31 1.10
CA ILE A 93 5.44 -1.25 1.59
C ILE A 93 5.23 0.10 2.23
N MET A 94 4.32 0.88 1.65
CA MET A 94 4.06 2.23 2.15
C MET A 94 2.97 2.24 3.18
N CYS A 95 2.14 1.20 3.19
CA CYS A 95 1.00 1.12 4.08
C CYS A 95 0.55 -0.33 4.16
N MET A 96 0.21 -0.81 5.33
CA MET A 96 -0.33 -2.16 5.49
C MET A 96 -1.30 -2.17 6.66
N GLU A 97 -2.50 -2.65 6.42
CA GLU A 97 -3.55 -2.73 7.44
C GLU A 97 -4.23 -4.07 7.38
N ILE A 98 -4.64 -4.58 8.52
CA ILE A 98 -5.40 -5.83 8.57
C ILE A 98 -6.80 -5.57 8.06
N ILE A 99 -7.27 -6.42 7.18
CA ILE A 99 -8.65 -6.31 6.69
C ILE A 99 -9.63 -6.80 7.73
#